data_dcaa9ed5ba685dc22176cce480cb680e
#
_entry.id   dcaa9ed5ba685dc22176cce480cb680e
#
_cell.length_a   1.000
_cell.length_b   1.000
_cell.length_c   1.000
_cell.angle_alpha   90.00
_cell.angle_beta   90.00
_cell.angle_gamma   90.00
#
_symmetry.space_group_name_H-M   'P 1'
#
loop_
_entity.id
_entity.type
_entity.pdbx_description
1 polymer ?
#
loop_
_entity_poly.entity_id
_entity_poly.type
_entity_poly.pdbx_seq_one_letter_code
_entity_poly.pdbx_strand_id
1 'polypeptide(L)'
;MSLIDQKLEIDVERFKANFDALSQIGATKNGGVHRPALSPNHLKARAWFGERVKDAGLVLEVDQVGNHSAILSCQKNINTTLLIGSHLDSVPYGGRFDGALGVLAGLETLYVIKESNINLPINLEVIDFTDEEGTLVNFMGSFALAGKLDKDGLDNPRGGRKEFEDGLNRAGLVKSDILD
;
A
#
# COMPACT_ATOMS: atom_id res chain seq x y z
N MET A 1 -24.41 -24.22 0.05
CA MET A 1 -24.62 -23.05 -0.83
C MET A 1 -23.35 -22.88 -1.65
N SER A 2 -23.46 -22.86 -2.98
CA SER A 2 -22.26 -22.68 -3.85
C SER A 2 -21.77 -21.24 -3.70
N LEU A 3 -20.44 -21.03 -3.81
CA LEU A 3 -19.82 -19.69 -3.80
C LEU A 3 -20.43 -18.72 -4.85
N ILE A 4 -21.10 -19.29 -5.87
CA ILE A 4 -21.70 -18.57 -7.00
C ILE A 4 -23.04 -17.91 -6.63
N ASP A 5 -23.70 -18.33 -5.55
CA ASP A 5 -25.03 -17.85 -5.18
C ASP A 5 -25.00 -16.69 -4.15
N GLN A 6 -23.82 -16.32 -3.66
CA GLN A 6 -23.69 -15.23 -2.70
C GLN A 6 -23.36 -13.93 -3.43
N LYS A 7 -24.31 -12.99 -3.45
CA LYS A 7 -24.09 -11.65 -3.97
C LYS A 7 -23.17 -10.88 -3.02
N LEU A 8 -21.97 -10.52 -3.50
CA LEU A 8 -21.03 -9.67 -2.79
C LEU A 8 -21.27 -8.21 -3.20
N GLU A 9 -21.39 -7.35 -2.22
CA GLU A 9 -21.56 -5.91 -2.46
C GLU A 9 -20.55 -5.14 -1.59
N ILE A 10 -19.94 -4.10 -2.15
CA ILE A 10 -19.10 -3.18 -1.40
C ILE A 10 -19.93 -2.32 -0.47
N ASP A 11 -19.37 -1.96 0.67
CA ASP A 11 -19.92 -0.91 1.52
C ASP A 11 -19.49 0.46 0.98
N VAL A 12 -20.36 1.08 0.20
CA VAL A 12 -20.09 2.36 -0.49
C VAL A 12 -19.83 3.48 0.51
N GLU A 13 -20.51 3.50 1.65
CA GLU A 13 -20.33 4.54 2.67
C GLU A 13 -18.98 4.37 3.37
N ARG A 14 -18.60 3.15 3.73
CA ARG A 14 -17.27 2.84 4.29
C ARG A 14 -16.17 3.19 3.29
N PHE A 15 -16.32 2.76 2.04
CA PHE A 15 -15.34 3.06 0.99
C PHE A 15 -15.13 4.56 0.81
N LYS A 16 -16.25 5.31 0.70
CA LYS A 16 -16.22 6.76 0.57
C LYS A 16 -15.60 7.44 1.79
N ALA A 17 -15.97 7.02 3.00
CA ALA A 17 -15.43 7.56 4.24
C ALA A 17 -13.91 7.34 4.33
N ASN A 18 -13.44 6.14 4.00
CA ASN A 18 -12.00 5.83 3.96
C ASN A 18 -11.27 6.65 2.91
N PHE A 19 -11.84 6.81 1.71
CA PHE A 19 -11.24 7.61 0.65
C PHE A 19 -11.16 9.09 1.03
N ASP A 20 -12.23 9.65 1.59
CA ASP A 20 -12.27 11.04 2.05
C ASP A 20 -11.26 11.27 3.19
N ALA A 21 -11.19 10.37 4.17
CA ALA A 21 -10.22 10.45 5.28
C ALA A 21 -8.76 10.41 4.79
N LEU A 22 -8.42 9.44 3.93
CA LEU A 22 -7.08 9.34 3.34
C LEU A 22 -6.73 10.57 2.50
N SER A 23 -7.70 11.15 1.79
CA SER A 23 -7.52 12.34 0.96
C SER A 23 -7.18 13.60 1.79
N GLN A 24 -7.47 13.63 3.09
CA GLN A 24 -7.07 14.74 3.97
C GLN A 24 -5.59 14.68 4.34
N ILE A 25 -4.96 13.52 4.27
CA ILE A 25 -3.53 13.37 4.59
C ILE A 25 -2.71 13.93 3.44
N GLY A 26 -2.03 15.05 3.70
CA GLY A 26 -1.28 15.77 2.68
C GLY A 26 -2.15 16.59 1.70
N ALA A 27 -3.42 16.84 2.02
CA ALA A 27 -4.32 17.62 1.17
C ALA A 27 -3.73 18.98 0.79
N THR A 28 -3.96 19.37 -0.46
CA THR A 28 -3.54 20.67 -1.00
C THR A 28 -4.74 21.60 -1.24
N LYS A 29 -4.49 22.90 -1.31
CA LYS A 29 -5.55 23.89 -1.55
C LYS A 29 -6.31 23.68 -2.88
N ASN A 30 -5.72 22.99 -3.82
CA ASN A 30 -6.28 22.72 -5.14
C ASN A 30 -7.02 21.36 -5.22
N GLY A 31 -7.29 20.71 -4.09
CA GLY A 31 -8.03 19.45 -4.05
C GLY A 31 -7.19 18.21 -4.37
N GLY A 32 -5.89 18.35 -4.58
CA GLY A 32 -4.93 17.26 -4.73
C GLY A 32 -4.28 16.89 -3.39
N VAL A 33 -3.23 16.08 -3.47
CA VAL A 33 -2.43 15.64 -2.30
C VAL A 33 -0.94 15.86 -2.55
N HIS A 34 -0.17 15.99 -1.45
CA HIS A 34 1.29 16.07 -1.48
C HIS A 34 1.85 15.06 -0.48
N ARG A 35 2.15 13.86 -0.99
CA ARG A 35 2.66 12.71 -0.24
C ARG A 35 3.85 12.05 -0.95
N PRO A 36 4.93 12.79 -1.31
CA PRO A 36 6.09 12.15 -1.94
C PRO A 36 6.58 10.97 -1.10
N ALA A 37 7.14 9.98 -1.77
CA ALA A 37 7.60 8.76 -1.12
C ALA A 37 8.46 9.02 0.11
N LEU A 38 8.23 8.26 1.18
CA LEU A 38 8.91 8.34 2.48
C LEU A 38 8.83 9.73 3.18
N SER A 39 8.00 10.65 2.65
CA SER A 39 7.74 11.93 3.33
C SER A 39 6.89 11.73 4.58
N PRO A 40 6.87 12.72 5.51
CA PRO A 40 6.01 12.63 6.69
C PRO A 40 4.52 12.40 6.37
N ASN A 41 4.01 12.96 5.27
CA ASN A 41 2.62 12.74 4.85
C ASN A 41 2.40 11.34 4.29
N HIS A 42 3.37 10.79 3.54
CA HIS A 42 3.29 9.41 3.08
C HIS A 42 3.29 8.43 4.26
N LEU A 43 4.19 8.61 5.24
CA LEU A 43 4.22 7.77 6.44
C LEU A 43 2.94 7.88 7.29
N LYS A 44 2.31 9.07 7.35
CA LYS A 44 0.98 9.21 7.97
C LYS A 44 -0.10 8.44 7.21
N ALA A 45 -0.08 8.46 5.88
CA ALA A 45 -1.02 7.68 5.07
C ALA A 45 -0.85 6.17 5.31
N ARG A 46 0.38 5.68 5.41
CA ARG A 46 0.71 4.30 5.75
C ARG A 46 0.29 3.91 7.17
N ALA A 47 0.53 4.78 8.14
CA ALA A 47 0.05 4.55 9.52
C ALA A 47 -1.48 4.43 9.55
N TRP A 48 -2.19 5.33 8.87
CA TRP A 48 -3.64 5.28 8.72
C TRP A 48 -4.11 3.98 8.05
N PHE A 49 -3.45 3.55 6.95
CA PHE A 49 -3.74 2.27 6.29
C PHE A 49 -3.55 1.10 7.25
N GLY A 50 -2.42 1.07 7.98
CA GLY A 50 -2.14 0.03 8.97
C GLY A 50 -3.19 -0.05 10.09
N GLU A 51 -3.74 1.09 10.53
CA GLU A 51 -4.87 1.10 11.47
C GLU A 51 -6.11 0.45 10.87
N ARG A 52 -6.48 0.80 9.62
CA ARG A 52 -7.64 0.20 8.93
C ARG A 52 -7.49 -1.31 8.74
N VAL A 53 -6.28 -1.77 8.40
CA VAL A 53 -5.95 -3.20 8.32
C VAL A 53 -6.19 -3.91 9.65
N LYS A 54 -5.69 -3.35 10.74
CA LYS A 54 -5.83 -3.91 12.09
C LYS A 54 -7.27 -3.89 12.59
N ASP A 55 -7.97 -2.78 12.38
CA ASP A 55 -9.39 -2.63 12.78
C ASP A 55 -10.28 -3.69 12.10
N ALA A 56 -9.95 -4.06 10.86
CA ALA A 56 -10.61 -5.15 10.14
C ALA A 56 -10.18 -6.54 10.62
N GLY A 57 -9.20 -6.65 11.52
CA GLY A 57 -8.63 -7.93 11.96
C GLY A 57 -7.91 -8.65 10.82
N LEU A 58 -7.33 -7.92 9.88
CA LEU A 58 -6.41 -8.40 8.86
C LEU A 58 -4.97 -8.39 9.42
N VAL A 59 -4.07 -9.11 8.77
CA VAL A 59 -2.65 -9.07 9.11
C VAL A 59 -1.98 -7.92 8.36
N LEU A 60 -1.24 -7.08 9.07
CA LEU A 60 -0.39 -6.06 8.49
C LEU A 60 1.05 -6.58 8.45
N GLU A 61 1.64 -6.63 7.28
CA GLU A 61 3.07 -6.91 7.09
C GLU A 61 3.76 -5.73 6.43
N VAL A 62 5.04 -5.55 6.74
CA VAL A 62 5.91 -4.54 6.12
C VAL A 62 7.23 -5.22 5.77
N ASP A 63 7.61 -5.17 4.50
CA ASP A 63 8.84 -5.78 4.03
C ASP A 63 10.08 -4.85 4.18
N GLN A 64 11.25 -5.34 3.75
CA GLN A 64 12.52 -4.61 3.89
C GLN A 64 12.59 -3.34 3.04
N VAL A 65 11.78 -3.22 1.98
CA VAL A 65 11.70 -2.00 1.17
C VAL A 65 10.58 -1.07 1.64
N GLY A 66 9.87 -1.47 2.70
CA GLY A 66 8.80 -0.70 3.29
C GLY A 66 7.47 -0.81 2.54
N ASN A 67 7.25 -1.79 1.67
CA ASN A 67 5.92 -2.07 1.16
C ASN A 67 5.00 -2.49 2.32
N HIS A 68 3.77 -2.01 2.34
CA HIS A 68 2.80 -2.32 3.38
C HIS A 68 1.72 -3.23 2.82
N SER A 69 1.57 -4.41 3.38
CA SER A 69 0.60 -5.42 2.95
C SER A 69 -0.50 -5.64 3.96
N ALA A 70 -1.76 -5.64 3.49
CA ALA A 70 -2.92 -6.13 4.19
C ALA A 70 -3.23 -7.56 3.72
N ILE A 71 -3.18 -8.53 4.61
CA ILE A 71 -3.32 -9.95 4.26
C ILE A 71 -4.57 -10.53 4.89
N LEU A 72 -5.39 -11.20 4.08
CA LEU A 72 -6.49 -12.06 4.46
C LEU A 72 -6.13 -13.52 4.21
N SER A 73 -5.82 -14.25 5.28
CA SER A 73 -5.62 -15.70 5.22
C SER A 73 -6.96 -16.41 5.21
N CYS A 74 -7.30 -17.06 4.09
CA CYS A 74 -8.60 -17.71 3.92
C CYS A 74 -8.66 -19.13 4.47
N GLN A 75 -7.55 -19.88 4.41
CA GLN A 75 -7.46 -21.24 4.95
C GLN A 75 -6.07 -21.52 5.52
N LYS A 76 -5.99 -22.50 6.42
CA LYS A 76 -4.70 -22.98 6.92
C LYS A 76 -3.95 -23.76 5.83
N ASN A 77 -2.63 -23.60 5.78
CA ASN A 77 -1.71 -24.32 4.87
C ASN A 77 -1.89 -24.02 3.37
N ILE A 78 -2.40 -22.84 3.01
CA ILE A 78 -2.41 -22.36 1.63
C ILE A 78 -1.18 -21.48 1.41
N ASN A 79 -0.40 -21.80 0.37
CA ASN A 79 0.80 -21.06 -0.02
C ASN A 79 0.57 -20.17 -1.26
N THR A 80 -0.65 -20.17 -1.82
CA THR A 80 -0.98 -19.33 -2.97
C THR A 80 -1.67 -18.08 -2.48
N THR A 81 -1.16 -16.93 -2.89
CA THR A 81 -1.72 -15.61 -2.59
C THR A 81 -2.03 -14.87 -3.88
N LEU A 82 -3.23 -14.32 -3.99
CA LEU A 82 -3.55 -13.33 -5.03
C LEU A 82 -3.20 -11.95 -4.49
N LEU A 83 -2.24 -11.31 -5.16
CA LEU A 83 -1.78 -9.96 -4.84
C LEU A 83 -2.53 -8.92 -5.67
N ILE A 84 -3.05 -7.90 -5.01
CA ILE A 84 -3.63 -6.69 -5.60
C ILE A 84 -2.73 -5.52 -5.17
N GLY A 85 -2.11 -4.82 -6.12
CA GLY A 85 -1.12 -3.78 -5.81
C GLY A 85 -1.51 -2.41 -6.32
N SER A 86 -1.16 -1.38 -5.55
CA SER A 86 -1.15 0.02 -5.92
C SER A 86 -0.24 0.80 -4.97
N HIS A 87 -0.42 2.12 -4.77
CA HIS A 87 0.45 2.94 -3.95
C HIS A 87 -0.31 4.04 -3.19
N LEU A 88 0.30 4.55 -2.12
CA LEU A 88 -0.20 5.67 -1.32
C LEU A 88 0.68 6.93 -1.43
N ASP A 89 1.90 6.80 -1.97
CA ASP A 89 2.69 7.99 -2.33
C ASP A 89 2.06 8.75 -3.49
N SER A 90 2.53 9.95 -3.76
CA SER A 90 2.09 10.78 -4.87
C SER A 90 3.26 11.58 -5.41
N VAL A 91 3.17 11.96 -6.69
CA VAL A 91 3.99 13.08 -7.18
C VAL A 91 3.72 14.34 -6.35
N PRO A 92 4.63 15.31 -6.32
CA PRO A 92 4.37 16.59 -5.68
C PRO A 92 3.09 17.24 -6.23
N TYR A 93 2.13 17.54 -5.35
CA TYR A 93 0.83 18.12 -5.71
C TYR A 93 0.00 17.27 -6.68
N GLY A 94 0.08 15.92 -6.53
CA GLY A 94 -0.60 14.94 -7.38
C GLY A 94 -2.10 14.85 -7.16
N GLY A 95 -2.75 14.00 -7.96
CA GLY A 95 -4.17 13.69 -7.84
C GLY A 95 -4.46 12.83 -6.60
N ARG A 96 -5.59 13.07 -5.94
CA ARG A 96 -5.99 12.29 -4.75
C ARG A 96 -6.46 10.87 -5.05
N PHE A 97 -6.77 10.59 -6.32
CA PHE A 97 -7.26 9.28 -6.76
C PHE A 97 -6.13 8.34 -7.16
N ASP A 98 -5.06 8.90 -7.68
CA ASP A 98 -3.92 8.15 -8.17
C ASP A 98 -3.31 7.27 -7.07
N GLY A 99 -3.09 6.01 -7.37
CA GLY A 99 -2.64 4.98 -6.41
C GLY A 99 -3.65 4.68 -5.30
N ALA A 100 -4.05 5.69 -4.55
CA ALA A 100 -4.93 5.58 -3.38
C ALA A 100 -6.24 4.84 -3.67
N LEU A 101 -6.86 5.09 -4.85
CA LEU A 101 -8.09 4.41 -5.24
C LEU A 101 -7.87 2.89 -5.36
N GLY A 102 -6.74 2.47 -5.94
CA GLY A 102 -6.39 1.06 -6.10
C GLY A 102 -6.18 0.36 -4.76
N VAL A 103 -5.40 0.97 -3.84
CA VAL A 103 -5.18 0.42 -2.49
C VAL A 103 -6.50 0.28 -1.73
N LEU A 104 -7.34 1.31 -1.75
CA LEU A 104 -8.62 1.28 -1.02
C LEU A 104 -9.64 0.33 -1.64
N ALA A 105 -9.68 0.20 -2.96
CA ALA A 105 -10.55 -0.77 -3.64
C ALA A 105 -10.14 -2.20 -3.29
N GLY A 106 -8.83 -2.46 -3.24
CA GLY A 106 -8.29 -3.73 -2.76
C GLY A 106 -8.69 -3.99 -1.31
N LEU A 107 -8.46 -3.03 -0.41
CA LEU A 107 -8.79 -3.15 1.01
C LEU A 107 -10.28 -3.39 1.24
N GLU A 108 -11.17 -2.68 0.53
CA GLU A 108 -12.61 -2.90 0.60
C GLU A 108 -12.99 -4.31 0.13
N THR A 109 -12.30 -4.82 -0.90
CA THR A 109 -12.48 -6.20 -1.36
C THR A 109 -12.15 -7.21 -0.25
N LEU A 110 -11.04 -7.01 0.49
CA LEU A 110 -10.70 -7.86 1.63
C LEU A 110 -11.77 -7.80 2.73
N TYR A 111 -12.31 -6.61 3.01
CA TYR A 111 -13.39 -6.44 3.99
C TYR A 111 -14.62 -7.25 3.59
N VAL A 112 -15.10 -7.08 2.36
CA VAL A 112 -16.30 -7.78 1.85
C VAL A 112 -16.12 -9.31 1.90
N ILE A 113 -14.99 -9.84 1.45
CA ILE A 113 -14.71 -11.28 1.50
C ILE A 113 -14.68 -11.79 2.94
N LYS A 114 -14.01 -11.08 3.84
CA LYS A 114 -13.93 -11.45 5.26
C LYS A 114 -15.30 -11.42 5.94
N GLU A 115 -16.05 -10.35 5.79
CA GLU A 115 -17.38 -10.16 6.38
C GLU A 115 -18.38 -11.20 5.86
N SER A 116 -18.24 -11.61 4.61
CA SER A 116 -19.08 -12.65 3.98
C SER A 116 -18.74 -14.06 4.45
N ASN A 117 -17.69 -14.26 5.24
CA ASN A 117 -17.20 -15.57 5.68
C ASN A 117 -16.95 -16.56 4.51
N ILE A 118 -16.59 -16.03 3.37
CA ILE A 118 -16.23 -16.86 2.20
C ILE A 118 -14.87 -17.47 2.42
N ASN A 119 -14.79 -18.79 2.24
CA ASN A 119 -13.55 -19.54 2.36
C ASN A 119 -12.97 -19.77 0.96
N LEU A 120 -12.00 -18.96 0.56
CA LEU A 120 -11.33 -19.07 -0.73
C LEU A 120 -10.20 -20.09 -0.68
N PRO A 121 -9.88 -20.77 -1.81
CA PRO A 121 -8.75 -21.71 -1.91
C PRO A 121 -7.39 -20.99 -2.07
N ILE A 122 -7.34 -19.69 -1.86
CA ILE A 122 -6.16 -18.81 -1.94
C ILE A 122 -6.22 -17.76 -0.84
N ASN A 123 -5.06 -17.24 -0.43
CA ASN A 123 -5.00 -16.03 0.37
C ASN A 123 -5.16 -14.80 -0.51
N LEU A 124 -5.58 -13.69 0.08
CA LEU A 124 -5.66 -12.40 -0.60
C LEU A 124 -4.71 -11.41 0.08
N GLU A 125 -4.04 -10.60 -0.71
CA GLU A 125 -3.14 -9.57 -0.25
C GLU A 125 -3.36 -8.27 -1.02
N VAL A 126 -3.40 -7.16 -0.28
CA VAL A 126 -3.40 -5.82 -0.87
C VAL A 126 -2.13 -5.12 -0.44
N ILE A 127 -1.32 -4.71 -1.40
CA ILE A 127 -0.03 -4.07 -1.16
C ILE A 127 -0.02 -2.60 -1.59
N ASP A 128 0.53 -1.75 -0.71
CA ASP A 128 0.94 -0.37 -0.99
C ASP A 128 2.44 -0.39 -1.29
N PHE A 129 2.79 -0.22 -2.57
CA PHE A 129 4.17 -0.20 -3.03
C PHE A 129 4.90 1.08 -2.61
N THR A 130 6.16 0.94 -2.21
CA THR A 130 7.03 2.06 -1.85
C THR A 130 7.56 2.75 -3.11
N ASP A 131 7.38 4.09 -3.17
CA ASP A 131 7.93 4.96 -4.21
C ASP A 131 7.56 4.48 -5.62
N GLU A 132 6.28 4.23 -5.83
CA GLU A 132 5.76 3.85 -7.13
C GLU A 132 5.92 4.99 -8.13
N GLU A 133 5.64 6.21 -7.72
CA GLU A 133 5.79 7.45 -8.51
C GLU A 133 7.26 7.79 -8.82
N GLY A 134 8.20 7.10 -8.22
CA GLY A 134 9.63 7.26 -8.50
C GLY A 134 10.19 8.63 -8.13
N THR A 135 9.70 9.21 -7.05
CA THR A 135 10.21 10.49 -6.54
C THR A 135 11.62 10.37 -5.96
N LEU A 136 11.99 9.18 -5.50
CA LEU A 136 13.31 8.83 -4.97
C LEU A 136 14.02 7.78 -5.83
N VAL A 137 13.42 6.57 -5.94
CA VAL A 137 13.93 5.45 -6.73
C VAL A 137 12.80 4.85 -7.54
N ASN A 138 12.89 4.84 -8.85
CA ASN A 138 11.82 4.45 -9.76
C ASN A 138 11.24 3.06 -9.46
N PHE A 139 9.93 2.99 -9.15
CA PHE A 139 9.21 1.75 -8.84
C PHE A 139 9.88 0.91 -7.74
N MET A 140 10.45 1.56 -6.72
CA MET A 140 11.30 0.91 -5.71
C MET A 140 10.67 -0.35 -5.14
N GLY A 141 9.44 -0.25 -4.65
CA GLY A 141 8.75 -1.36 -3.98
C GLY A 141 8.42 -2.51 -4.92
N SER A 142 7.85 -2.23 -6.08
CA SER A 142 7.45 -3.26 -7.05
C SER A 142 8.65 -3.91 -7.73
N PHE A 143 9.73 -3.16 -8.00
CA PHE A 143 10.96 -3.72 -8.55
C PHE A 143 11.69 -4.61 -7.54
N ALA A 144 11.68 -4.25 -6.25
CA ALA A 144 12.21 -5.12 -5.21
C ALA A 144 11.44 -6.44 -5.16
N LEU A 145 10.11 -6.40 -5.07
CA LEU A 145 9.27 -7.60 -5.09
C LEU A 145 9.51 -8.48 -6.33
N ALA A 146 9.75 -7.85 -7.48
CA ALA A 146 10.03 -8.56 -8.74
C ALA A 146 11.50 -9.01 -8.89
N GLY A 147 12.37 -8.75 -7.91
CA GLY A 147 13.82 -9.02 -8.00
C GLY A 147 14.52 -8.21 -9.10
N LYS A 148 14.02 -7.02 -9.43
CA LYS A 148 14.52 -6.13 -10.50
C LYS A 148 15.09 -4.82 -10.00
N LEU A 149 15.01 -4.57 -8.69
CA LEU A 149 15.59 -3.37 -8.10
C LEU A 149 17.13 -3.48 -8.18
N ASP A 150 17.75 -2.48 -8.78
CA ASP A 150 19.20 -2.47 -8.90
C ASP A 150 19.86 -1.53 -7.87
N LYS A 151 21.14 -1.78 -7.64
CA LYS A 151 21.94 -1.01 -6.69
C LYS A 151 22.17 0.41 -7.18
N ASP A 152 22.27 0.64 -8.49
CA ASP A 152 22.57 1.97 -9.04
C ASP A 152 21.46 2.97 -8.72
N GLY A 153 20.20 2.54 -8.84
CA GLY A 153 19.05 3.36 -8.43
C GLY A 153 19.08 3.76 -6.96
N LEU A 154 19.50 2.85 -6.08
CA LEU A 154 19.65 3.12 -4.65
C LEU A 154 20.86 4.01 -4.32
N ASP A 155 21.94 3.90 -5.09
CA ASP A 155 23.16 4.70 -4.90
C ASP A 155 23.02 6.11 -5.50
N ASN A 156 22.19 6.28 -6.53
CA ASN A 156 21.96 7.52 -7.25
C ASN A 156 20.46 7.91 -7.29
N PRO A 157 19.81 8.11 -6.13
CA PRO A 157 18.38 8.40 -6.07
C PRO A 157 18.05 9.75 -6.72
N ARG A 158 16.92 9.80 -7.44
CA ARG A 158 16.42 11.00 -8.15
C ARG A 158 16.19 12.20 -7.24
N GLY A 159 15.62 11.95 -6.05
CA GLY A 159 15.38 12.99 -5.03
C GLY A 159 16.64 13.50 -4.35
N GLY A 160 17.80 12.92 -4.67
CA GLY A 160 19.07 13.19 -4.03
C GLY A 160 19.33 12.31 -2.81
N ARG A 161 20.59 11.98 -2.61
CA ARG A 161 21.04 11.02 -1.57
C ARG A 161 20.54 11.40 -0.17
N LYS A 162 20.65 12.67 0.19
CA LYS A 162 20.24 13.15 1.51
C LYS A 162 18.75 12.94 1.76
N GLU A 163 17.89 13.30 0.79
CA GLU A 163 16.43 13.13 0.96
C GLU A 163 16.06 11.66 1.04
N PHE A 164 16.73 10.80 0.28
CA PHE A 164 16.53 9.35 0.32
C PHE A 164 16.92 8.77 1.69
N GLU A 165 18.12 9.07 2.19
CA GLU A 165 18.61 8.62 3.49
C GLU A 165 17.73 9.13 4.64
N ASP A 166 17.34 10.41 4.61
CA ASP A 166 16.42 11.00 5.59
C ASP A 166 15.04 10.29 5.53
N GLY A 167 14.58 9.92 4.34
CA GLY A 167 13.35 9.18 4.11
C GLY A 167 13.41 7.77 4.70
N LEU A 168 14.46 7.03 4.41
CA LEU A 168 14.70 5.69 4.97
C LEU A 168 14.73 5.74 6.50
N ASN A 169 15.49 6.68 7.08
CA ASN A 169 15.58 6.86 8.53
C ASN A 169 14.22 7.15 9.15
N ARG A 170 13.39 8.03 8.54
CA ARG A 170 12.03 8.32 8.99
C ARG A 170 11.14 7.09 8.96
N ALA A 171 11.30 6.23 7.97
CA ALA A 171 10.54 5.00 7.81
C ALA A 171 11.08 3.82 8.62
N GLY A 172 12.25 3.97 9.27
CA GLY A 172 12.90 2.87 9.99
C GLY A 172 13.48 1.79 9.06
N LEU A 173 13.76 2.14 7.81
CA LEU A 173 14.30 1.22 6.80
C LEU A 173 15.83 1.31 6.77
N VAL A 174 16.46 0.16 6.52
CA VAL A 174 17.92 0.04 6.41
C VAL A 174 18.30 -0.23 4.97
N LYS A 175 19.11 0.66 4.37
CA LYS A 175 19.45 0.57 2.94
C LYS A 175 20.10 -0.77 2.55
N SER A 176 20.94 -1.35 3.42
CA SER A 176 21.59 -2.66 3.14
C SER A 176 20.59 -3.80 3.00
N ASP A 177 19.44 -3.72 3.64
CA ASP A 177 18.46 -4.80 3.73
C ASP A 177 17.48 -4.78 2.54
N ILE A 178 17.50 -3.68 1.77
CA ILE A 178 16.56 -3.46 0.64
C ILE A 178 16.82 -4.45 -0.52
N LEU A 179 18.06 -4.92 -0.68
CA LEU A 179 18.45 -5.84 -1.76
C LEU A 179 18.59 -7.31 -1.31
N ASP A 180 18.38 -7.60 -0.02
CA ASP A 180 18.43 -8.95 0.55
C ASP A 180 17.06 -9.64 0.44
#